data_49ebf3108c9b1ff976f5e4b11553ab00
#
_entry.id   49ebf3108c9b1ff976f5e4b11553ab00
#
_cell.length_a   1.000
_cell.length_b   1.000
_cell.length_c   1.000
_cell.angle_alpha   90.00
_cell.angle_beta   90.00
_cell.angle_gamma   90.00
#
_symmetry.space_group_name_H-M   'P 1'
#
loop_
_entity.id
_entity.type
_entity.pdbx_description
1 polymer ?
#
loop_
_entity_poly.entity_id
_entity_poly.type
_entity_poly.pdbx_seq_one_letter_code
_entity_poly.pdbx_strand_id
1 'polypeptide(L)'
;MKIEAVIFDMDGVIINSEPFWVEAELEVYGKYGLKMTEEMCNQMKGTRIEDVVNHWHSLFQWTEPSQKVIINEILEKVIYNIKERGKAMPGLLGLLEYLQDSKIKIGLATSSLYCIVDAVMDKLQIAGYFTGINSAESEKLGKPAPDVYLGAAKKIGVNPRKCLAVEDSYTGLLSAKAAGMFTIAMPEKSEYNLEKYNIAHLKIKSLKEIIELDYQGKLNLVNNIPVEK
;
A
#
# COMPACT_ATOMS: atom_id res chain seq x y z
N MET A 1 -14.45 -15.09 12.30
CA MET A 1 -14.94 -13.71 11.99
C MET A 1 -15.21 -13.69 10.50
N LYS A 2 -16.36 -13.18 10.06
CA LYS A 2 -16.64 -13.03 8.62
C LYS A 2 -15.98 -11.76 8.09
N ILE A 3 -15.16 -11.89 7.06
CA ILE A 3 -14.58 -10.76 6.33
C ILE A 3 -15.61 -10.28 5.29
N GLU A 4 -15.89 -8.99 5.26
CA GLU A 4 -16.84 -8.35 4.33
C GLU A 4 -16.14 -7.47 3.30
N ALA A 5 -14.87 -7.12 3.55
CA ALA A 5 -14.05 -6.33 2.64
C ALA A 5 -12.56 -6.67 2.73
N VAL A 6 -11.86 -6.51 1.62
CA VAL A 6 -10.40 -6.48 1.58
C VAL A 6 -9.95 -5.07 1.23
N ILE A 7 -9.09 -4.49 2.04
CA ILE A 7 -8.50 -3.17 1.83
C ILE A 7 -7.01 -3.36 1.56
N PHE A 8 -6.59 -3.00 0.36
CA PHE A 8 -5.21 -3.09 -0.07
C PHE A 8 -4.46 -1.79 0.22
N ASP A 9 -3.21 -1.91 0.65
CA ASP A 9 -2.26 -0.87 0.34
C ASP A 9 -1.96 -0.86 -1.17
N MET A 10 -1.27 0.15 -1.67
CA MET A 10 -0.98 0.29 -3.10
C MET A 10 0.43 -0.12 -3.46
N ASP A 11 1.40 0.62 -2.94
CA ASP A 11 2.81 0.46 -3.28
C ASP A 11 3.36 -0.82 -2.66
N GLY A 12 4.00 -1.69 -3.46
CA GLY A 12 4.45 -3.00 -3.00
C GLY A 12 3.35 -4.08 -2.84
N VAL A 13 2.06 -3.70 -2.91
CA VAL A 13 0.92 -4.64 -2.79
C VAL A 13 0.13 -4.76 -4.09
N ILE A 14 -0.32 -3.66 -4.67
CA ILE A 14 -1.03 -3.64 -5.97
C ILE A 14 -0.05 -3.55 -7.13
N ILE A 15 0.92 -2.66 -7.00
CA ILE A 15 1.94 -2.41 -8.02
C ILE A 15 3.33 -2.52 -7.40
N ASN A 16 4.29 -3.04 -8.17
CA ASN A 16 5.70 -3.02 -7.80
C ASN A 16 6.30 -1.63 -8.09
N SER A 17 5.98 -0.64 -7.28
CA SER A 17 6.39 0.77 -7.45
C SER A 17 7.54 1.20 -6.55
N GLU A 18 7.87 0.44 -5.51
CA GLU A 18 8.94 0.78 -4.57
C GLU A 18 10.29 1.13 -5.27
N PRO A 19 10.74 0.37 -6.29
CA PRO A 19 11.96 0.74 -7.01
C PRO A 19 11.85 2.10 -7.74
N PHE A 20 10.63 2.52 -8.10
CA PHE A 20 10.40 3.80 -8.78
C PHE A 20 10.50 4.99 -7.82
N TRP A 21 10.06 4.79 -6.57
CA TRP A 21 10.22 5.77 -5.51
C TRP A 21 11.70 5.98 -5.20
N VAL A 22 12.45 4.89 -4.97
CA VAL A 22 13.90 4.95 -4.70
C VAL A 22 14.63 5.63 -5.84
N GLU A 23 14.37 5.24 -7.11
CA GLU A 23 15.00 5.85 -8.29
C GLU A 23 14.70 7.35 -8.36
N ALA A 24 13.43 7.75 -8.15
CA ALA A 24 13.02 9.14 -8.20
C ALA A 24 13.67 9.98 -7.09
N GLU A 25 13.70 9.48 -5.86
CA GLU A 25 14.34 10.16 -4.73
C GLU A 25 15.84 10.32 -4.96
N LEU A 26 16.56 9.27 -5.34
CA LEU A 26 18.00 9.34 -5.60
C LEU A 26 18.32 10.34 -6.71
N GLU A 27 17.55 10.33 -7.81
CA GLU A 27 17.77 11.24 -8.94
C GLU A 27 17.49 12.69 -8.54
N VAL A 28 16.35 12.95 -7.90
CA VAL A 28 15.94 14.33 -7.56
C VAL A 28 16.84 14.91 -6.48
N TYR A 29 17.08 14.19 -5.38
CA TYR A 29 18.00 14.68 -4.34
C TYR A 29 19.42 14.84 -4.89
N GLY A 30 19.90 13.90 -5.72
CA GLY A 30 21.20 13.99 -6.37
C GLY A 30 21.38 15.21 -7.26
N LYS A 31 20.34 15.62 -8.01
CA LYS A 31 20.30 16.86 -8.81
C LYS A 31 20.63 18.10 -7.98
N TYR A 32 20.24 18.11 -6.70
CA TYR A 32 20.49 19.21 -5.77
C TYR A 32 21.70 18.99 -4.86
N GLY A 33 22.55 18.00 -5.18
CA GLY A 33 23.78 17.72 -4.43
C GLY A 33 23.58 17.05 -3.08
N LEU A 34 22.36 16.57 -2.79
CA LEU A 34 22.05 15.86 -1.57
C LEU A 34 22.40 14.37 -1.73
N LYS A 35 23.23 13.87 -0.83
CA LYS A 35 23.72 12.48 -0.91
C LYS A 35 22.74 11.53 -0.22
N MET A 36 21.76 11.04 -0.98
CA MET A 36 20.84 9.99 -0.54
C MET A 36 21.39 8.60 -0.90
N THR A 37 21.01 7.61 -0.10
CA THR A 37 21.26 6.19 -0.37
C THR A 37 19.97 5.41 -0.42
N GLU A 38 19.99 4.22 -1.04
CA GLU A 38 18.81 3.34 -1.07
C GLU A 38 18.33 2.98 0.34
N GLU A 39 19.27 2.76 1.28
CA GLU A 39 18.92 2.47 2.68
C GLU A 39 18.15 3.63 3.33
N MET A 40 18.53 4.87 3.01
CA MET A 40 17.83 6.06 3.51
C MET A 40 16.40 6.12 2.94
N CYS A 41 16.23 5.96 1.62
CA CYS A 41 14.90 5.91 1.01
C CYS A 41 14.04 4.82 1.65
N ASN A 42 14.57 3.62 1.84
CA ASN A 42 13.87 2.48 2.42
C ASN A 42 13.47 2.69 3.90
N GLN A 43 14.16 3.57 4.67
CA GLN A 43 13.77 3.89 6.04
C GLN A 43 12.40 4.57 6.13
N MET A 44 12.01 5.30 5.08
CA MET A 44 10.76 6.07 5.05
C MET A 44 9.64 5.38 4.27
N LYS A 45 9.84 4.11 3.89
CA LYS A 45 8.86 3.31 3.15
C LYS A 45 7.48 3.31 3.82
N GLY A 46 6.43 3.50 3.01
CA GLY A 46 5.05 3.48 3.46
C GLY A 46 4.58 4.78 4.13
N THR A 47 5.40 5.84 4.16
CA THR A 47 5.03 7.17 4.67
C THR A 47 4.63 8.12 3.54
N ARG A 48 4.02 9.27 3.89
CA ARG A 48 3.65 10.29 2.89
C ARG A 48 4.89 11.00 2.37
N ILE A 49 4.89 11.39 1.10
CA ILE A 49 6.03 12.07 0.49
C ILE A 49 6.37 13.39 1.19
N GLU A 50 5.37 14.11 1.71
CA GLU A 50 5.60 15.33 2.48
C GLU A 50 6.37 15.04 3.76
N ASP A 51 6.03 13.96 4.46
CA ASP A 51 6.71 13.53 5.69
C ASP A 51 8.14 13.06 5.39
N VAL A 52 8.36 12.38 4.27
CA VAL A 52 9.69 11.97 3.76
C VAL A 52 10.56 13.21 3.51
N VAL A 53 10.06 14.16 2.72
CA VAL A 53 10.83 15.36 2.36
C VAL A 53 11.08 16.25 3.59
N ASN A 54 10.10 16.39 4.48
CA ASN A 54 10.27 17.11 5.75
C ASN A 54 11.33 16.47 6.65
N HIS A 55 11.34 15.14 6.74
CA HIS A 55 12.34 14.41 7.52
C HIS A 55 13.75 14.69 7.01
N TRP A 56 13.99 14.49 5.70
CA TRP A 56 15.32 14.72 5.11
C TRP A 56 15.71 16.18 5.15
N HIS A 57 14.76 17.10 4.96
CA HIS A 57 15.05 18.54 5.11
C HIS A 57 15.52 18.89 6.52
N SER A 58 14.94 18.30 7.55
CA SER A 58 15.37 18.54 8.94
C SER A 58 16.82 18.12 9.20
N LEU A 59 17.31 17.10 8.47
CA LEU A 59 18.66 16.58 8.61
C LEU A 59 19.68 17.29 7.71
N PHE A 60 19.36 17.48 6.45
CA PHE A 60 20.28 18.08 5.46
C PHE A 60 20.25 19.60 5.44
N GLN A 61 19.15 20.23 5.90
CA GLN A 61 18.98 21.68 6.04
C GLN A 61 19.30 22.46 4.75
N TRP A 62 18.94 21.90 3.56
CA TRP A 62 19.12 22.65 2.31
C TRP A 62 18.21 23.87 2.25
N THR A 63 18.65 24.93 1.56
CA THR A 63 17.90 26.19 1.43
C THR A 63 17.13 26.27 0.13
N GLU A 64 17.72 25.74 -0.95
CA GLU A 64 17.13 25.71 -2.30
C GLU A 64 17.36 24.34 -2.94
N PRO A 65 16.36 23.81 -3.67
CA PRO A 65 15.04 24.36 -3.92
C PRO A 65 14.10 24.18 -2.71
N SER A 66 12.91 24.79 -2.77
CA SER A 66 11.90 24.54 -1.74
C SER A 66 11.49 23.05 -1.69
N GLN A 67 11.07 22.57 -0.53
CA GLN A 67 10.55 21.20 -0.36
C GLN A 67 9.45 20.84 -1.36
N LYS A 68 8.57 21.82 -1.66
CA LYS A 68 7.50 21.63 -2.64
C LYS A 68 8.02 21.33 -4.05
N VAL A 69 9.13 21.94 -4.46
CA VAL A 69 9.76 21.64 -5.76
C VAL A 69 10.28 20.21 -5.77
N ILE A 70 10.98 19.80 -4.72
CA ILE A 70 11.49 18.42 -4.59
C ILE A 70 10.34 17.41 -4.64
N ILE A 71 9.26 17.63 -3.87
CA ILE A 71 8.07 16.77 -3.87
C ILE A 71 7.51 16.63 -5.29
N ASN A 72 7.30 17.77 -5.98
CA ASN A 72 6.72 17.73 -7.33
C ASN A 72 7.61 16.97 -8.32
N GLU A 73 8.93 17.20 -8.30
CA GLU A 73 9.86 16.50 -9.20
C GLU A 73 9.89 14.98 -8.91
N ILE A 74 9.85 14.57 -7.64
CA ILE A 74 9.76 13.15 -7.27
C ILE A 74 8.45 12.55 -7.81
N LEU A 75 7.30 13.21 -7.57
CA LEU A 75 6.00 12.73 -8.03
C LEU A 75 5.94 12.61 -9.57
N GLU A 76 6.41 13.61 -10.30
CA GLU A 76 6.48 13.57 -11.77
C GLU A 76 7.30 12.38 -12.26
N LYS A 77 8.44 12.11 -11.63
CA LYS A 77 9.30 10.98 -11.98
C LYS A 77 8.65 9.63 -11.66
N VAL A 78 8.02 9.51 -10.49
CA VAL A 78 7.30 8.28 -10.09
C VAL A 78 6.13 8.03 -11.06
N ILE A 79 5.32 9.04 -11.39
CA ILE A 79 4.23 8.92 -12.36
C ILE A 79 4.75 8.46 -13.73
N TYR A 80 5.84 9.07 -14.20
CA TYR A 80 6.47 8.67 -15.45
C TYR A 80 6.88 7.19 -15.41
N ASN A 81 7.58 6.77 -14.37
CA ASN A 81 8.04 5.38 -14.20
C ASN A 81 6.87 4.38 -14.13
N ILE A 82 5.79 4.73 -13.41
CA ILE A 82 4.57 3.93 -13.35
C ILE A 82 3.97 3.74 -14.76
N LYS A 83 3.80 4.83 -15.51
CA LYS A 83 3.23 4.78 -16.86
C LYS A 83 4.07 3.95 -17.82
N GLU A 84 5.38 4.07 -17.77
CA GLU A 84 6.28 3.34 -18.66
C GLU A 84 6.46 1.88 -18.25
N ARG A 85 6.78 1.62 -16.98
CA ARG A 85 7.29 0.34 -16.51
C ARG A 85 6.41 -0.36 -15.47
N GLY A 86 5.36 0.29 -14.98
CA GLY A 86 4.50 -0.24 -13.92
C GLY A 86 3.89 -1.60 -14.27
N LYS A 87 3.94 -2.52 -13.32
CA LYS A 87 3.37 -3.87 -13.44
C LYS A 87 2.64 -4.24 -12.16
N ALA A 88 1.50 -4.89 -12.32
CA ALA A 88 0.74 -5.44 -11.21
C ALA A 88 1.59 -6.45 -10.42
N MET A 89 1.38 -6.49 -9.10
CA MET A 89 1.95 -7.54 -8.27
C MET A 89 1.40 -8.92 -8.68
N PRO A 90 2.23 -9.98 -8.56
CA PRO A 90 1.82 -11.33 -8.96
C PRO A 90 0.56 -11.80 -8.22
N GLY A 91 -0.46 -12.20 -8.98
CA GLY A 91 -1.73 -12.70 -8.46
C GLY A 91 -2.80 -11.63 -8.24
N LEU A 92 -2.51 -10.34 -8.47
CA LEU A 92 -3.47 -9.26 -8.21
C LEU A 92 -4.78 -9.45 -8.99
N LEU A 93 -4.72 -9.56 -10.31
CA LEU A 93 -5.94 -9.62 -11.13
C LEU A 93 -6.84 -10.79 -10.75
N GLY A 94 -6.26 -12.00 -10.60
CA GLY A 94 -7.04 -13.17 -10.17
C GLY A 94 -7.64 -13.01 -8.77
N LEU A 95 -6.96 -12.30 -7.85
CA LEU A 95 -7.54 -12.00 -6.54
C LEU A 95 -8.68 -10.98 -6.63
N LEU A 96 -8.54 -9.93 -7.44
CA LEU A 96 -9.60 -8.93 -7.63
C LEU A 96 -10.86 -9.56 -8.23
N GLU A 97 -10.71 -10.40 -9.26
CA GLU A 97 -11.80 -11.18 -9.87
C GLU A 97 -12.46 -12.10 -8.82
N TYR A 98 -11.67 -12.87 -8.07
CA TYR A 98 -12.16 -13.76 -7.02
C TYR A 98 -12.97 -13.00 -5.96
N LEU A 99 -12.49 -11.86 -5.49
CA LEU A 99 -13.19 -11.04 -4.49
C LEU A 99 -14.50 -10.47 -5.06
N GLN A 100 -14.49 -10.01 -6.32
CA GLN A 100 -15.66 -9.47 -7.00
C GLN A 100 -16.75 -10.54 -7.15
N ASP A 101 -16.40 -11.75 -7.64
CA ASP A 101 -17.32 -12.88 -7.79
C ASP A 101 -17.87 -13.33 -6.42
N SER A 102 -17.06 -13.24 -5.39
CA SER A 102 -17.44 -13.54 -4.00
C SER A 102 -18.25 -12.43 -3.33
N LYS A 103 -18.50 -11.30 -4.02
CA LYS A 103 -19.22 -10.10 -3.50
C LYS A 103 -18.55 -9.51 -2.27
N ILE A 104 -17.23 -9.65 -2.17
CA ILE A 104 -16.40 -9.00 -1.15
C ILE A 104 -16.05 -7.60 -1.64
N LYS A 105 -16.31 -6.58 -0.84
CA LYS A 105 -15.96 -5.21 -1.19
C LYS A 105 -14.45 -5.02 -1.23
N ILE A 106 -13.99 -4.23 -2.20
CA ILE A 106 -12.55 -3.96 -2.39
C ILE A 106 -12.31 -2.48 -2.13
N GLY A 107 -11.39 -2.19 -1.23
CA GLY A 107 -10.94 -0.84 -0.90
C GLY A 107 -9.44 -0.65 -1.13
N LEU A 108 -9.03 0.61 -1.26
CA LEU A 108 -7.63 1.02 -1.27
C LEU A 108 -7.36 1.99 -0.11
N ALA A 109 -6.22 1.81 0.58
CA ALA A 109 -5.74 2.69 1.65
C ALA A 109 -4.24 2.94 1.46
N THR A 110 -3.86 4.08 0.88
CA THR A 110 -2.48 4.38 0.51
C THR A 110 -1.96 5.67 1.13
N SER A 111 -0.65 5.74 1.37
CA SER A 111 0.06 6.97 1.71
C SER A 111 0.32 7.87 0.49
N SER A 112 0.22 7.33 -0.71
CA SER A 112 0.46 8.05 -1.96
C SER A 112 -0.66 9.03 -2.30
N LEU A 113 -0.32 10.14 -2.92
CA LEU A 113 -1.26 11.16 -3.38
C LEU A 113 -2.19 10.63 -4.47
N TYR A 114 -3.35 11.24 -4.64
CA TYR A 114 -4.33 10.81 -5.65
C TYR A 114 -3.77 10.81 -7.07
N CYS A 115 -2.86 11.71 -7.42
CA CYS A 115 -2.21 11.72 -8.75
C CYS A 115 -1.41 10.42 -9.03
N ILE A 116 -0.80 9.83 -8.00
CA ILE A 116 -0.11 8.52 -8.13
C ILE A 116 -1.16 7.41 -8.22
N VAL A 117 -2.21 7.46 -7.39
CA VAL A 117 -3.32 6.50 -7.45
C VAL A 117 -3.92 6.45 -8.85
N ASP A 118 -4.22 7.61 -9.44
CA ASP A 118 -4.79 7.70 -10.79
C ASP A 118 -3.85 7.08 -11.82
N ALA A 119 -2.53 7.38 -11.73
CA ALA A 119 -1.55 6.79 -12.65
C ALA A 119 -1.47 5.25 -12.54
N VAL A 120 -1.59 4.69 -11.32
CA VAL A 120 -1.62 3.23 -11.10
C VAL A 120 -2.92 2.62 -11.63
N MET A 121 -4.07 3.21 -11.30
CA MET A 121 -5.38 2.72 -11.74
C MET A 121 -5.49 2.70 -13.27
N ASP A 122 -5.01 3.77 -13.91
CA ASP A 122 -4.98 3.88 -15.37
C ASP A 122 -3.99 2.89 -16.01
N LYS A 123 -2.78 2.75 -15.43
CA LYS A 123 -1.77 1.82 -15.96
C LYS A 123 -2.22 0.38 -15.90
N LEU A 124 -2.83 -0.02 -14.79
CA LEU A 124 -3.23 -1.42 -14.57
C LEU A 124 -4.67 -1.72 -15.01
N GLN A 125 -5.46 -0.70 -15.37
CA GLN A 125 -6.88 -0.82 -15.78
C GLN A 125 -7.74 -1.54 -14.73
N ILE A 126 -7.57 -1.20 -13.44
CA ILE A 126 -8.20 -1.89 -12.31
C ILE A 126 -9.19 -1.05 -11.51
N ALA A 127 -9.40 0.21 -11.88
CA ALA A 127 -10.27 1.13 -11.13
C ALA A 127 -11.69 0.56 -10.89
N GLY A 128 -12.23 -0.18 -11.85
CA GLY A 128 -13.58 -0.76 -11.79
C GLY A 128 -13.79 -1.82 -10.70
N TYR A 129 -12.72 -2.37 -10.11
CA TYR A 129 -12.82 -3.32 -9.00
C TYR A 129 -13.03 -2.65 -7.65
N PHE A 130 -12.59 -1.38 -7.50
CA PHE A 130 -12.56 -0.72 -6.20
C PHE A 130 -13.89 -0.06 -5.86
N THR A 131 -14.47 -0.46 -4.72
CA THR A 131 -15.68 0.17 -4.15
C THR A 131 -15.36 1.54 -3.55
N GLY A 132 -14.12 1.74 -3.07
CA GLY A 132 -13.69 3.02 -2.51
C GLY A 132 -12.16 3.10 -2.37
N ILE A 133 -11.64 4.28 -2.62
CA ILE A 133 -10.22 4.60 -2.58
C ILE A 133 -9.99 5.71 -1.56
N ASN A 134 -9.04 5.51 -0.65
CA ASN A 134 -8.64 6.51 0.32
C ASN A 134 -7.14 6.73 0.30
N SER A 135 -6.75 7.98 0.06
CA SER A 135 -5.37 8.46 0.14
C SER A 135 -5.16 9.19 1.46
N ALA A 136 -3.98 9.07 2.04
CA ALA A 136 -3.56 9.86 3.20
C ALA A 136 -3.50 11.36 2.91
N GLU A 137 -3.57 11.77 1.63
CA GLU A 137 -3.77 13.18 1.21
C GLU A 137 -5.05 13.79 1.80
N SER A 138 -6.11 12.96 1.98
CA SER A 138 -7.37 13.40 2.57
C SER A 138 -7.40 13.31 4.10
N GLU A 139 -6.33 12.83 4.73
CA GLU A 139 -6.31 12.52 6.15
C GLU A 139 -5.39 13.47 6.93
N LYS A 140 -5.75 13.70 8.20
CA LYS A 140 -4.94 14.55 9.07
C LYS A 140 -3.58 13.92 9.38
N LEU A 141 -3.57 12.62 9.66
CA LEU A 141 -2.36 11.88 10.01
C LEU A 141 -2.10 10.76 8.99
N GLY A 142 -0.82 10.62 8.59
CA GLY A 142 -0.35 9.50 7.79
C GLY A 142 -0.10 8.24 8.62
N LYS A 143 0.18 7.11 7.96
CA LYS A 143 0.65 5.88 8.62
C LYS A 143 1.85 6.21 9.54
N PRO A 144 1.93 5.70 10.77
CA PRO A 144 1.18 4.56 11.33
C PRO A 144 -0.18 4.91 11.98
N ALA A 145 -0.66 6.16 11.93
CA ALA A 145 -2.00 6.47 12.40
C ALA A 145 -3.07 5.71 11.60
N PRO A 146 -4.22 5.34 12.21
CA PRO A 146 -5.22 4.48 11.56
C PRO A 146 -6.07 5.19 10.50
N ASP A 147 -5.92 6.51 10.34
CA ASP A 147 -6.81 7.40 9.61
C ASP A 147 -7.09 6.90 8.20
N VAL A 148 -6.06 6.55 7.43
CA VAL A 148 -6.22 6.14 6.04
C VAL A 148 -7.02 4.84 5.90
N TYR A 149 -6.84 3.88 6.81
CA TYR A 149 -7.60 2.63 6.82
C TYR A 149 -9.03 2.82 7.31
N LEU A 150 -9.24 3.65 8.34
CA LEU A 150 -10.58 4.02 8.81
C LEU A 150 -11.35 4.77 7.72
N GLY A 151 -10.69 5.70 7.03
CA GLY A 151 -11.25 6.42 5.89
C GLY A 151 -11.65 5.47 4.74
N ALA A 152 -10.81 4.51 4.38
CA ALA A 152 -11.11 3.49 3.39
C ALA A 152 -12.33 2.64 3.79
N ALA A 153 -12.34 2.13 5.03
CA ALA A 153 -13.47 1.35 5.56
C ALA A 153 -14.78 2.15 5.54
N LYS A 154 -14.73 3.44 5.90
CA LYS A 154 -15.88 4.36 5.84
C LYS A 154 -16.37 4.54 4.40
N LYS A 155 -15.48 4.77 3.43
CA LYS A 155 -15.84 4.95 2.00
C LYS A 155 -16.54 3.73 1.42
N ILE A 156 -16.09 2.52 1.79
CA ILE A 156 -16.72 1.28 1.33
C ILE A 156 -17.94 0.85 2.18
N GLY A 157 -18.22 1.56 3.29
CA GLY A 157 -19.35 1.27 4.17
C GLY A 157 -19.25 -0.08 4.88
N VAL A 158 -18.06 -0.43 5.41
CA VAL A 158 -17.81 -1.68 6.15
C VAL A 158 -17.16 -1.36 7.50
N ASN A 159 -17.58 -2.08 8.54
CA ASN A 159 -16.94 -1.96 9.85
C ASN A 159 -15.47 -2.40 9.75
N PRO A 160 -14.49 -1.60 10.23
CA PRO A 160 -13.07 -1.96 10.18
C PRO A 160 -12.75 -3.36 10.72
N ARG A 161 -13.45 -3.81 11.77
CA ARG A 161 -13.28 -5.16 12.34
C ARG A 161 -13.69 -6.30 11.42
N LYS A 162 -14.40 -5.99 10.33
CA LYS A 162 -14.80 -6.94 9.28
C LYS A 162 -13.97 -6.76 8.01
N CYS A 163 -12.94 -5.94 8.05
CA CYS A 163 -12.01 -5.71 6.97
C CYS A 163 -10.75 -6.55 7.17
N LEU A 164 -10.23 -7.07 6.06
CA LEU A 164 -8.89 -7.61 5.92
C LEU A 164 -8.03 -6.53 5.26
N ALA A 165 -6.91 -6.17 5.87
CA ALA A 165 -5.92 -5.28 5.27
C ALA A 165 -4.73 -6.09 4.75
N VAL A 166 -4.27 -5.79 3.53
CA VAL A 166 -3.06 -6.37 2.93
C VAL A 166 -2.01 -5.27 2.80
N GLU A 167 -0.83 -5.50 3.38
CA GLU A 167 0.24 -4.51 3.55
C GLU A 167 1.62 -5.12 3.35
N ASP A 168 2.55 -4.33 2.80
CA ASP A 168 3.94 -4.72 2.65
C ASP A 168 4.88 -4.04 3.64
N SER A 169 4.47 -2.88 4.20
CA SER A 169 5.27 -2.06 5.12
C SER A 169 4.92 -2.29 6.59
N TYR A 170 5.93 -2.13 7.47
CA TYR A 170 5.70 -2.21 8.91
C TYR A 170 4.81 -1.07 9.42
N THR A 171 5.02 0.14 8.90
CA THR A 171 4.26 1.34 9.25
C THR A 171 2.78 1.18 8.89
N GLY A 172 2.50 0.63 7.71
CA GLY A 172 1.13 0.36 7.28
C GLY A 172 0.46 -0.78 8.06
N LEU A 173 1.20 -1.81 8.44
CA LEU A 173 0.67 -2.85 9.34
C LEU A 173 0.26 -2.29 10.69
N LEU A 174 1.05 -1.38 11.27
CA LEU A 174 0.69 -0.67 12.51
C LEU A 174 -0.60 0.12 12.33
N SER A 175 -0.73 0.84 11.20
CA SER A 175 -1.92 1.63 10.87
C SER A 175 -3.17 0.76 10.74
N ALA A 176 -3.10 -0.34 9.97
CA ALA A 176 -4.22 -1.26 9.78
C ALA A 176 -4.64 -1.95 11.08
N LYS A 177 -3.67 -2.34 11.93
CA LYS A 177 -3.94 -2.89 13.26
C LYS A 177 -4.59 -1.87 14.19
N ALA A 178 -4.09 -0.63 14.20
CA ALA A 178 -4.68 0.45 14.98
C ALA A 178 -6.13 0.76 14.53
N ALA A 179 -6.45 0.55 13.24
CA ALA A 179 -7.81 0.61 12.72
C ALA A 179 -8.69 -0.59 13.15
N GLY A 180 -8.12 -1.60 13.79
CA GLY A 180 -8.83 -2.80 14.26
C GLY A 180 -9.11 -3.85 13.18
N MET A 181 -8.38 -3.82 12.06
CA MET A 181 -8.54 -4.76 10.95
C MET A 181 -7.78 -6.06 11.17
N PHE A 182 -8.23 -7.12 10.51
CA PHE A 182 -7.40 -8.31 10.32
C PHE A 182 -6.30 -7.96 9.31
N THR A 183 -5.05 -8.36 9.59
CA THR A 183 -3.90 -7.92 8.78
C THR A 183 -3.16 -9.10 8.17
N ILE A 184 -2.85 -8.98 6.89
CA ILE A 184 -1.91 -9.85 6.17
C ILE A 184 -0.70 -9.01 5.78
N ALA A 185 0.49 -9.46 6.18
CA ALA A 185 1.74 -8.90 5.71
C ALA A 185 2.19 -9.59 4.43
N MET A 186 2.56 -8.80 3.43
CA MET A 186 3.22 -9.26 2.20
C MET A 186 4.51 -8.47 1.97
N PRO A 187 5.50 -8.59 2.88
CA PRO A 187 6.75 -7.85 2.76
C PRO A 187 7.57 -8.31 1.56
N GLU A 188 8.50 -7.50 1.12
CA GLU A 188 9.48 -7.90 0.13
C GLU A 188 10.24 -9.16 0.53
N LYS A 189 10.72 -9.90 -0.46
CA LYS A 189 11.43 -11.17 -0.23
C LYS A 189 12.62 -11.04 0.72
N SER A 190 13.36 -9.95 0.64
CA SER A 190 14.49 -9.60 1.50
C SER A 190 14.09 -9.39 2.96
N GLU A 191 12.88 -8.88 3.19
CA GLU A 191 12.36 -8.55 4.53
C GLU A 191 11.43 -9.62 5.12
N TYR A 192 11.07 -10.65 4.35
CA TYR A 192 10.05 -11.62 4.74
C TYR A 192 10.31 -12.28 6.11
N ASN A 193 11.56 -12.49 6.48
CA ASN A 193 11.95 -13.15 7.72
C ASN A 193 12.18 -12.17 8.89
N LEU A 194 12.04 -10.86 8.68
CA LEU A 194 12.20 -9.89 9.75
C LEU A 194 11.07 -10.00 10.76
N GLU A 195 11.44 -9.99 12.05
CA GLU A 195 10.50 -10.15 13.17
C GLU A 195 9.45 -9.05 13.24
N LYS A 196 9.76 -7.84 12.75
CA LYS A 196 8.82 -6.70 12.71
C LYS A 196 7.47 -7.04 12.04
N TYR A 197 7.47 -7.99 11.08
CA TYR A 197 6.25 -8.41 10.39
C TYR A 197 5.43 -9.47 11.12
N ASN A 198 5.94 -10.02 12.24
CA ASN A 198 5.19 -10.98 13.06
C ASN A 198 4.03 -10.34 13.84
N ILE A 199 3.89 -9.03 13.78
CA ILE A 199 2.71 -8.32 14.29
C ILE A 199 1.47 -8.58 13.45
N ALA A 200 1.59 -8.96 12.18
CA ALA A 200 0.46 -9.32 11.33
C ALA A 200 -0.22 -10.61 11.80
N HIS A 201 -1.49 -10.78 11.48
CA HIS A 201 -2.21 -12.03 11.78
C HIS A 201 -1.74 -13.17 10.87
N LEU A 202 -1.42 -12.87 9.62
CA LEU A 202 -0.84 -13.81 8.65
C LEU A 202 0.27 -13.11 7.84
N LYS A 203 1.17 -13.93 7.29
CA LYS A 203 2.24 -13.47 6.41
C LYS A 203 2.26 -14.32 5.15
N ILE A 204 2.28 -13.68 3.99
CA ILE A 204 2.25 -14.29 2.66
C ILE A 204 3.41 -13.79 1.79
N LYS A 205 3.70 -14.51 0.72
CA LYS A 205 4.71 -14.13 -0.29
C LYS A 205 4.09 -13.63 -1.58
N SER A 206 2.79 -13.88 -1.79
CA SER A 206 2.07 -13.54 -3.01
C SER A 206 0.58 -13.39 -2.72
N LEU A 207 -0.08 -12.50 -3.44
CA LEU A 207 -1.53 -12.32 -3.37
C LEU A 207 -2.33 -13.60 -3.72
N LYS A 208 -1.74 -14.51 -4.48
CA LYS A 208 -2.35 -15.83 -4.78
C LYS A 208 -2.67 -16.63 -3.52
N GLU A 209 -1.84 -16.51 -2.48
CA GLU A 209 -2.02 -17.26 -1.24
C GLU A 209 -3.29 -16.86 -0.47
N ILE A 210 -3.84 -15.66 -0.72
CA ILE A 210 -5.09 -15.22 -0.09
C ILE A 210 -6.25 -16.13 -0.50
N ILE A 211 -6.33 -16.47 -1.78
CA ILE A 211 -7.35 -17.41 -2.30
C ILE A 211 -7.16 -18.79 -1.70
N GLU A 212 -5.92 -19.28 -1.65
CA GLU A 212 -5.58 -20.58 -1.05
C GLU A 212 -5.92 -20.63 0.44
N LEU A 213 -5.64 -19.56 1.18
CA LEU A 213 -5.96 -19.44 2.60
C LEU A 213 -7.49 -19.45 2.85
N ASP A 214 -8.26 -18.85 1.94
CA ASP A 214 -9.72 -18.87 2.04
C ASP A 214 -10.28 -20.28 1.77
N TYR A 215 -9.81 -20.98 0.74
CA TYR A 215 -10.17 -22.37 0.49
C TYR A 215 -9.78 -23.31 1.63
N GLN A 216 -8.70 -23.01 2.36
CA GLN A 216 -8.29 -23.76 3.56
C GLN A 216 -9.13 -23.42 4.82
N GLY A 217 -10.09 -22.50 4.72
CA GLY A 217 -10.89 -22.03 5.85
C GLY A 217 -10.12 -21.17 6.86
N LYS A 218 -8.91 -20.72 6.52
CA LYS A 218 -8.10 -19.82 7.36
C LYS A 218 -8.55 -18.37 7.28
N LEU A 219 -9.17 -18.00 6.15
CA LEU A 219 -9.91 -16.76 5.94
C LEU A 219 -11.38 -17.13 5.75
N ASN A 220 -12.28 -16.24 6.11
CA ASN A 220 -13.71 -16.44 5.92
C ASN A 220 -14.25 -15.32 5.02
N LEU A 221 -13.78 -15.36 3.76
CA LEU A 221 -14.17 -14.40 2.72
C LEU A 221 -15.49 -14.84 2.06
N VAL A 222 -15.60 -16.13 1.74
CA VAL A 222 -16.77 -16.70 1.09
C VAL A 222 -17.60 -17.50 2.09
N ASN A 223 -18.91 -17.27 2.14
CA ASN A 223 -19.83 -18.14 2.88
C ASN A 223 -19.95 -19.49 2.17
N ASN A 224 -19.47 -20.53 2.82
CA ASN A 224 -19.75 -21.94 2.49
C ASN A 224 -19.30 -22.42 1.10
N ILE A 225 -18.05 -22.84 0.99
CA ILE A 225 -17.78 -24.03 0.20
C ILE A 225 -17.94 -25.19 1.18
N PRO A 226 -18.88 -26.15 0.98
CA PRO A 226 -18.89 -27.38 1.74
C PRO A 226 -17.54 -28.05 1.48
N VAL A 227 -16.75 -28.25 2.52
CA VAL A 227 -15.61 -29.17 2.44
C VAL A 227 -16.23 -30.53 2.24
N GLU A 228 -16.31 -31.01 1.00
CA GLU A 228 -16.56 -32.43 0.75
C GLU A 228 -15.42 -33.21 1.44
N LYS A 229 -15.84 -34.01 2.40
CA LYS A 229 -14.96 -34.91 3.19
C LYS A 229 -14.45 -36.04 2.34
#